data_1788f64e85e91188ca57706b800d9e69
#
_entry.id   1788f64e85e91188ca57706b800d9e69
#
_cell.length_a   1.000
_cell.length_b   1.000
_cell.length_c   1.000
_cell.angle_alpha   90.00
_cell.angle_beta   90.00
_cell.angle_gamma   90.00
#
_symmetry.space_group_name_H-M   'P 1'
#
loop_
_entity.id
_entity.type
_entity.pdbx_description
1 polymer ?
#
loop_
_entity_poly.entity_id
_entity_poly.type
_entity_poly.pdbx_seq_one_letter_code
_entity_poly.pdbx_strand_id
1 'polypeptide(L)'
;MAININSVYKAVLVVLQQEKRGVLTPVEFNKIAAQAQQEIYTSYFDELNLVLRMPQTSLAYADRMAILDEKIQIFKRNETKTTALVGGFPTTTLSNVNELGSVIYLAGGAVAGREVQRIQEQDVYTVNESPLTKPTAFYPVYTYEANVLTFYPATLPVGANIRVNFLAYPVDPIWGFDIQANLGNYIY
;
A
#
# COMPACT_ATOMS: atom_id res chain seq x y z
N MET A 1 -11.59 -1.32 -15.52
CA MET A 1 -12.71 -2.27 -15.79
C MET A 1 -12.57 -3.40 -14.77
N ALA A 2 -13.61 -3.67 -13.98
CA ALA A 2 -13.56 -4.77 -13.00
C ALA A 2 -13.71 -6.11 -13.73
N ILE A 3 -12.81 -7.03 -13.50
CA ILE A 3 -12.85 -8.38 -14.08
C ILE A 3 -13.68 -9.27 -13.13
N ASN A 4 -14.64 -10.00 -13.70
CA ASN A 4 -15.46 -10.94 -12.93
C ASN A 4 -14.65 -12.21 -12.63
N ILE A 5 -14.39 -12.46 -11.33
CA ILE A 5 -13.61 -13.61 -10.85
C ILE A 5 -14.21 -14.96 -11.30
N ASN A 6 -15.54 -15.06 -11.39
CA ASN A 6 -16.19 -16.26 -11.88
C ASN A 6 -15.84 -16.57 -13.34
N SER A 7 -15.68 -15.55 -14.18
CA SER A 7 -15.25 -15.74 -15.58
C SER A 7 -13.82 -16.26 -15.65
N VAL A 8 -12.94 -15.74 -14.79
CA VAL A 8 -11.54 -16.21 -14.71
C VAL A 8 -11.48 -17.66 -14.23
N TYR A 9 -12.24 -18.00 -13.19
CA TYR A 9 -12.32 -19.39 -12.70
C TYR A 9 -12.79 -20.36 -13.79
N LYS A 10 -13.88 -20.01 -14.51
CA LYS A 10 -14.38 -20.82 -15.62
C LYS A 10 -13.33 -21.00 -16.73
N ALA A 11 -12.59 -19.94 -17.06
CA ALA A 11 -11.51 -20.04 -18.05
C ALA A 11 -10.40 -20.99 -17.59
N VAL A 12 -9.98 -20.90 -16.32
CA VAL A 12 -8.99 -21.81 -15.74
C VAL A 12 -9.49 -23.25 -15.76
N LEU A 13 -10.75 -23.50 -15.40
CA LEU A 13 -11.34 -24.84 -15.49
C LEU A 13 -11.35 -25.41 -16.89
N VAL A 14 -11.64 -24.59 -17.91
CA VAL A 14 -11.61 -25.02 -19.32
C VAL A 14 -10.19 -25.46 -19.70
N VAL A 15 -9.18 -24.71 -19.29
CA VAL A 15 -7.78 -25.08 -19.56
C VAL A 15 -7.41 -26.40 -18.85
N LEU A 16 -7.80 -26.55 -17.59
CA LEU A 16 -7.53 -27.78 -16.82
C LEU A 16 -8.29 -29.00 -17.35
N GLN A 17 -9.54 -28.83 -17.78
CA GLN A 17 -10.36 -29.91 -18.35
C GLN A 17 -9.83 -30.43 -19.69
N GLN A 18 -9.17 -29.60 -20.48
CA GLN A 18 -8.51 -30.05 -21.70
C GLN A 18 -7.38 -31.04 -21.43
N GLU A 19 -6.75 -30.98 -20.26
CA GLU A 19 -5.74 -31.95 -19.83
C GLU A 19 -6.31 -33.16 -19.07
N LYS A 20 -7.62 -33.30 -18.98
CA LYS A 20 -8.37 -34.43 -18.39
C LYS A 20 -8.10 -34.75 -16.91
N ARG A 21 -7.51 -33.86 -16.12
CA ARG A 21 -7.25 -34.15 -14.69
C ARG A 21 -7.32 -32.88 -13.83
N GLY A 22 -8.34 -32.74 -13.04
CA GLY A 22 -8.32 -31.93 -11.85
C GLY A 22 -9.61 -31.13 -11.61
N VAL A 23 -10.21 -31.40 -10.48
CA VAL A 23 -11.20 -30.49 -9.87
C VAL A 23 -10.39 -29.47 -9.10
N LEU A 24 -10.32 -28.24 -9.60
CA LEU A 24 -9.75 -27.14 -8.84
C LEU A 24 -10.78 -26.66 -7.83
N THR A 25 -10.45 -26.77 -6.55
CA THR A 25 -11.34 -26.28 -5.50
C THR A 25 -11.26 -24.75 -5.40
N PRO A 26 -12.33 -24.06 -4.97
CA PRO A 26 -12.31 -22.59 -4.79
C PRO A 26 -11.21 -22.11 -3.84
N VAL A 27 -10.89 -22.88 -2.83
CA VAL A 27 -9.82 -22.57 -1.86
C VAL A 27 -8.45 -22.59 -2.52
N GLU A 28 -8.18 -23.58 -3.35
CA GLU A 28 -6.94 -23.69 -4.13
C GLU A 28 -6.86 -22.56 -5.14
N PHE A 29 -7.97 -22.27 -5.84
CA PHE A 29 -8.03 -21.15 -6.78
C PHE A 29 -7.69 -19.83 -6.09
N ASN A 30 -8.27 -19.52 -4.93
CA ASN A 30 -8.01 -18.26 -4.22
C ASN A 30 -6.52 -18.13 -3.83
N LYS A 31 -5.88 -19.23 -3.39
CA LYS A 31 -4.45 -19.23 -3.07
C LYS A 31 -3.57 -18.96 -4.30
N ILE A 32 -3.86 -19.64 -5.40
CA ILE A 32 -3.09 -19.48 -6.66
C ILE A 32 -3.33 -18.06 -7.21
N ALA A 33 -4.56 -17.56 -7.17
CA ALA A 33 -4.91 -16.24 -7.65
C ALA A 33 -4.21 -15.13 -6.84
N ALA A 34 -4.14 -15.27 -5.51
CA ALA A 34 -3.41 -14.34 -4.64
C ALA A 34 -1.90 -14.33 -4.97
N GLN A 35 -1.31 -15.52 -5.16
CA GLN A 35 0.09 -15.62 -5.56
C GLN A 35 0.35 -14.98 -6.93
N ALA A 36 -0.46 -15.28 -7.93
CA ALA A 36 -0.33 -14.71 -9.26
C ALA A 36 -0.47 -13.18 -9.25
N GLN A 37 -1.40 -12.66 -8.44
CA GLN A 37 -1.56 -11.21 -8.28
C GLN A 37 -0.33 -10.57 -7.64
N GLN A 38 0.28 -11.22 -6.65
CA GLN A 38 1.49 -10.73 -6.02
C GLN A 38 2.69 -10.76 -6.99
N GLU A 39 2.80 -11.78 -7.82
CA GLU A 39 3.84 -11.87 -8.87
C GLU A 39 3.68 -10.77 -9.91
N ILE A 40 2.46 -10.51 -10.38
CA ILE A 40 2.17 -9.42 -11.31
C ILE A 40 2.50 -8.06 -10.68
N TYR A 41 2.13 -7.86 -9.42
CA TYR A 41 2.44 -6.65 -8.68
C TYR A 41 3.95 -6.40 -8.62
N THR A 42 4.73 -7.40 -8.24
CA THR A 42 6.19 -7.31 -8.18
C THR A 42 6.79 -7.03 -9.55
N SER A 43 6.27 -7.66 -10.61
CA SER A 43 6.78 -7.47 -11.98
C SER A 43 6.66 -6.01 -12.45
N TYR A 44 5.65 -5.25 -12.01
CA TYR A 44 5.52 -3.83 -12.36
C TYR A 44 6.65 -2.98 -11.78
N PHE A 45 7.13 -3.31 -10.57
CA PHE A 45 8.26 -2.59 -9.96
C PHE A 45 9.58 -2.99 -10.58
N ASP A 46 9.73 -4.26 -10.97
CA ASP A 46 10.92 -4.72 -11.70
C ASP A 46 11.00 -4.04 -13.08
N GLU A 47 9.88 -3.94 -13.78
CA GLU A 47 9.79 -3.21 -15.05
C GLU A 47 10.11 -1.72 -14.86
N LEU A 48 9.60 -1.08 -13.79
CA LEU A 48 9.91 0.30 -13.44
C LEU A 48 11.40 0.50 -13.19
N ASN A 49 12.02 -0.38 -12.39
CA ASN A 49 13.46 -0.33 -12.11
C ASN A 49 14.29 -0.50 -13.37
N LEU A 50 13.86 -1.36 -14.29
CA LEU A 50 14.53 -1.56 -15.59
C LEU A 50 14.45 -0.28 -16.42
N VAL A 51 13.28 0.34 -16.53
CA VAL A 51 13.08 1.57 -17.31
C VAL A 51 13.88 2.73 -16.72
N LEU A 52 13.92 2.88 -15.40
CA LEU A 52 14.71 3.92 -14.72
C LEU A 52 16.22 3.84 -14.99
N ARG A 53 16.73 2.65 -15.32
CA ARG A 53 18.15 2.43 -15.69
C ARG A 53 18.44 2.67 -17.16
N MET A 54 17.41 2.84 -18.00
CA MET A 54 17.59 3.13 -19.42
C MET A 54 17.99 4.60 -19.66
N PRO A 55 18.73 4.88 -20.76
CA PRO A 55 19.05 6.26 -21.13
C PRO A 55 17.77 7.05 -21.40
N GLN A 56 17.64 8.20 -20.75
CA GLN A 56 16.43 9.06 -20.83
C GLN A 56 16.36 9.92 -22.10
N THR A 57 16.95 9.48 -23.19
CA THR A 57 17.14 10.31 -24.40
C THR A 57 16.06 10.13 -25.47
N SER A 58 15.09 9.23 -25.28
CA SER A 58 14.08 8.92 -26.29
C SER A 58 12.66 9.21 -25.83
N LEU A 59 11.79 9.62 -26.78
CA LEU A 59 10.34 9.74 -26.55
C LEU A 59 9.72 8.43 -26.06
N ALA A 60 10.25 7.29 -26.52
CA ALA A 60 9.81 5.97 -26.08
C ALA A 60 10.01 5.72 -24.57
N TYR A 61 10.97 6.39 -23.95
CA TYR A 61 11.17 6.35 -22.50
C TYR A 61 10.00 7.02 -21.77
N ALA A 62 9.62 8.22 -22.20
CA ALA A 62 8.54 8.99 -21.59
C ALA A 62 7.19 8.22 -21.68
N ASP A 63 6.92 7.62 -22.85
CA ASP A 63 5.71 6.84 -23.07
C ASP A 63 5.67 5.58 -22.17
N ARG A 64 6.80 4.88 -22.03
CA ARG A 64 6.89 3.72 -21.13
C ARG A 64 6.70 4.10 -19.67
N MET A 65 7.29 5.23 -19.23
CA MET A 65 7.11 5.73 -17.87
C MET A 65 5.65 6.08 -17.60
N ALA A 66 4.97 6.73 -18.53
CA ALA A 66 3.55 7.07 -18.40
C ALA A 66 2.66 5.81 -18.30
N ILE A 67 2.92 4.80 -19.12
CA ILE A 67 2.18 3.53 -19.08
C ILE A 67 2.40 2.80 -17.75
N LEU A 68 3.64 2.77 -17.25
CA LEU A 68 3.95 2.13 -15.97
C LEU A 68 3.34 2.88 -14.78
N ASP A 69 3.37 4.22 -14.82
CA ASP A 69 2.72 5.04 -13.79
C ASP A 69 1.21 4.82 -13.78
N GLU A 70 0.59 4.65 -14.93
CA GLU A 70 -0.83 4.31 -15.06
C GLU A 70 -1.14 2.92 -14.49
N LYS A 71 -0.27 1.93 -14.65
CA LYS A 71 -0.42 0.60 -14.04
C LYS A 71 -0.26 0.65 -12.53
N ILE A 72 0.71 1.41 -12.02
CA ILE A 72 1.03 1.50 -10.59
C ILE A 72 0.03 2.39 -9.84
N GLN A 73 -0.60 3.36 -10.50
CA GLN A 73 -1.54 4.30 -9.85
C GLN A 73 -2.70 3.59 -9.13
N ILE A 74 -3.08 2.39 -9.56
CA ILE A 74 -4.14 1.59 -8.92
C ILE A 74 -3.77 1.26 -7.46
N PHE A 75 -2.49 1.13 -7.16
CA PHE A 75 -1.96 0.79 -5.84
C PHE A 75 -1.60 2.04 -5.01
N LYS A 76 -1.54 3.22 -5.62
CA LYS A 76 -1.33 4.48 -4.91
C LYS A 76 -2.55 4.81 -4.06
N ARG A 77 -2.35 4.94 -2.76
CA ARG A 77 -3.38 5.31 -1.79
C ARG A 77 -3.04 6.62 -1.14
N ASN A 78 -4.07 7.39 -0.88
CA ASN A 78 -4.01 8.62 -0.12
C ASN A 78 -5.05 8.52 0.99
N GLU A 79 -4.60 8.42 2.23
CA GLU A 79 -5.48 8.33 3.38
C GLU A 79 -5.25 9.49 4.33
N THR A 80 -6.34 10.06 4.82
CA THR A 80 -6.28 11.02 5.91
C THR A 80 -6.62 10.29 7.21
N LYS A 81 -5.66 10.27 8.12
CA LYS A 81 -5.76 9.64 9.44
C LYS A 81 -5.68 10.71 10.53
N THR A 82 -6.27 10.40 11.65
CA THR A 82 -6.13 11.20 12.87
C THR A 82 -5.09 10.58 13.78
N THR A 83 -4.33 11.41 14.47
CA THR A 83 -3.39 10.94 15.49
C THR A 83 -4.10 10.52 16.77
N ALA A 84 -3.66 9.42 17.36
CA ALA A 84 -4.02 8.98 18.70
C ALA A 84 -2.78 9.06 19.61
N LEU A 85 -2.98 9.22 20.91
CA LEU A 85 -1.88 9.25 21.87
C LEU A 85 -1.54 7.83 22.32
N VAL A 86 -0.32 7.39 22.02
CA VAL A 86 0.22 6.10 22.50
C VAL A 86 1.62 6.34 23.07
N GLY A 87 1.84 5.89 24.30
CA GLY A 87 3.15 6.07 24.97
C GLY A 87 3.55 7.54 25.19
N GLY A 88 2.60 8.47 25.20
CA GLY A 88 2.85 9.90 25.34
C GLY A 88 3.15 10.64 24.03
N PHE A 89 3.16 9.95 22.89
CA PHE A 89 3.39 10.54 21.57
C PHE A 89 2.18 10.38 20.66
N PRO A 90 1.91 11.35 19.79
CA PRO A 90 0.89 11.22 18.74
C PRO A 90 1.32 10.15 17.73
N THR A 91 0.49 9.13 17.55
CA THR A 91 0.76 8.01 16.64
C THR A 91 -0.39 7.79 15.67
N THR A 92 -0.08 7.19 14.55
CA THR A 92 -1.07 6.74 13.54
C THR A 92 -0.65 5.40 13.00
N THR A 93 -1.58 4.43 12.99
CA THR A 93 -1.33 3.10 12.42
C THR A 93 -1.85 3.04 10.99
N LEU A 94 -1.03 2.51 10.12
CA LEU A 94 -1.37 2.24 8.73
C LEU A 94 -1.60 0.74 8.52
N SER A 95 -2.44 0.40 7.56
CA SER A 95 -2.70 -0.99 7.17
C SER A 95 -2.39 -1.18 5.69
N ASN A 96 -1.90 -2.37 5.36
CA ASN A 96 -1.65 -2.79 3.97
C ASN A 96 -0.65 -1.89 3.21
N VAL A 97 0.38 -1.40 3.90
CA VAL A 97 1.42 -0.53 3.32
C VAL A 97 2.55 -1.40 2.79
N ASN A 98 2.87 -1.25 1.50
CA ASN A 98 4.08 -1.78 0.91
C ASN A 98 5.22 -0.76 1.04
N GLU A 99 5.02 0.43 0.52
CA GLU A 99 6.01 1.50 0.55
C GLU A 99 5.38 2.81 0.99
N LEU A 100 6.01 3.46 1.96
CA LEU A 100 5.57 4.75 2.46
C LEU A 100 6.13 5.86 1.56
N GLY A 101 5.22 6.70 1.06
CA GLY A 101 5.57 7.92 0.32
C GLY A 101 5.66 9.13 1.24
N SER A 102 4.97 10.20 0.87
CA SER A 102 4.99 11.45 1.62
C SER A 102 3.95 11.45 2.75
N VAL A 103 4.34 12.04 3.86
CA VAL A 103 3.47 12.28 5.02
C VAL A 103 3.28 13.77 5.18
N ILE A 104 2.01 14.23 5.21
CA ILE A 104 1.65 15.63 5.24
C ILE A 104 0.83 15.92 6.49
N TYR A 105 1.30 16.83 7.32
CA TYR A 105 0.58 17.31 8.48
C TYR A 105 -0.39 18.41 8.09
N LEU A 106 -1.68 18.22 8.39
CA LEU A 106 -2.76 19.16 8.10
C LEU A 106 -3.11 19.93 9.39
N ALA A 107 -2.42 21.01 9.65
CA ALA A 107 -2.70 21.84 10.83
C ALA A 107 -4.10 22.41 10.78
N GLY A 108 -4.94 22.11 11.78
CA GLY A 108 -6.25 22.71 11.93
C GLY A 108 -7.28 22.43 10.82
N GLY A 109 -7.12 21.33 10.06
CA GLY A 109 -8.01 21.00 8.95
C GLY A 109 -7.75 21.81 7.67
N ALA A 110 -6.60 22.49 7.60
CA ALA A 110 -6.22 23.28 6.44
C ALA A 110 -6.04 22.42 5.19
N VAL A 111 -6.45 22.94 4.05
CA VAL A 111 -6.25 22.31 2.74
C VAL A 111 -4.75 22.24 2.37
N ALA A 112 -3.97 23.22 2.83
CA ALA A 112 -2.53 23.28 2.65
C ALA A 112 -1.82 22.66 3.86
N GLY A 113 -1.32 21.43 3.67
CA GLY A 113 -0.51 20.75 4.68
C GLY A 113 0.98 21.03 4.52
N ARG A 114 1.75 20.65 5.53
CA ARG A 114 3.22 20.67 5.49
C ARG A 114 3.73 19.25 5.43
N GLU A 115 4.69 19.02 4.57
CA GLU A 115 5.38 17.74 4.52
C GLU A 115 6.16 17.53 5.83
N VAL A 116 6.05 16.34 6.39
CA VAL A 116 6.71 15.95 7.64
C VAL A 116 7.95 15.14 7.27
N GLN A 117 9.09 15.52 7.83
CA GLN A 117 10.35 14.84 7.57
C GLN A 117 10.43 13.52 8.34
N ARG A 118 10.84 12.46 7.64
CA ARG A 118 11.15 11.17 8.28
C ARG A 118 12.54 11.22 8.91
N ILE A 119 12.64 10.74 10.15
CA ILE A 119 13.91 10.51 10.84
C ILE A 119 13.99 9.04 11.31
N GLN A 120 15.19 8.55 11.56
CA GLN A 120 15.37 7.23 12.13
C GLN A 120 15.24 7.32 13.66
N GLU A 121 14.75 6.25 14.30
CA GLU A 121 14.51 6.20 15.74
C GLU A 121 15.80 6.49 16.54
N GLN A 122 16.93 6.00 16.07
CA GLN A 122 18.24 6.27 16.71
C GLN A 122 18.65 7.75 16.71
N ASP A 123 18.15 8.56 15.74
CA ASP A 123 18.50 9.96 15.61
C ASP A 123 17.56 10.89 16.40
N VAL A 124 16.42 10.36 16.88
CA VAL A 124 15.41 11.14 17.60
C VAL A 124 16.01 11.87 18.80
N TYR A 125 16.85 11.21 19.58
CA TYR A 125 17.45 11.81 20.74
C TYR A 125 18.40 12.94 20.39
N THR A 126 19.26 12.73 19.40
CA THR A 126 20.21 13.74 18.92
C THR A 126 19.51 14.98 18.37
N VAL A 127 18.44 14.76 17.61
CA VAL A 127 17.63 15.84 17.02
C VAL A 127 16.89 16.62 18.11
N ASN A 128 16.41 15.96 19.17
CA ASN A 128 15.72 16.61 20.28
C ASN A 128 16.66 17.41 21.21
N GLU A 129 17.93 17.03 21.32
CA GLU A 129 18.90 17.73 22.17
C GLU A 129 19.34 19.07 21.55
N SER A 130 19.37 19.18 20.24
CA SER A 130 19.81 20.38 19.56
C SER A 130 18.72 21.46 19.51
N PRO A 131 18.97 22.66 20.03
CA PRO A 131 17.99 23.76 19.98
C PRO A 131 17.58 24.18 18.56
N LEU A 132 18.44 23.94 17.57
CA LEU A 132 18.22 24.32 16.17
C LEU A 132 17.42 23.28 15.39
N THR A 133 17.59 21.99 15.72
CA THR A 133 16.96 20.88 14.99
C THR A 133 15.76 20.29 15.71
N LYS A 134 15.51 20.73 16.95
CA LYS A 134 14.41 20.23 17.77
C LYS A 134 13.06 20.39 17.04
N PRO A 135 12.29 19.31 16.92
CA PRO A 135 10.98 19.36 16.30
C PRO A 135 10.04 20.31 17.03
N THR A 136 9.26 21.05 16.28
CA THR A 136 8.24 21.96 16.79
C THR A 136 6.86 21.57 16.26
N ALA A 137 5.80 22.10 16.86
CA ALA A 137 4.43 21.88 16.35
C ALA A 137 4.24 22.39 14.91
N PHE A 138 5.11 23.32 14.44
CA PHE A 138 5.08 23.84 13.07
C PHE A 138 5.89 22.97 12.11
N TYR A 139 6.96 22.36 12.59
CA TYR A 139 7.86 21.49 11.82
C TYR A 139 8.01 20.17 12.56
N PRO A 140 6.95 19.33 12.56
CA PRO A 140 7.02 18.02 13.16
C PRO A 140 7.93 17.10 12.34
N VAL A 141 8.45 16.08 12.99
CA VAL A 141 9.16 14.96 12.35
C VAL A 141 8.45 13.66 12.74
N TYR A 142 8.70 12.60 11.99
CA TYR A 142 8.12 11.30 12.31
C TYR A 142 9.14 10.17 12.17
N THR A 143 8.92 9.12 12.95
CA THR A 143 9.54 7.79 12.76
C THR A 143 8.50 6.82 12.24
N TYR A 144 8.95 5.80 11.51
CA TYR A 144 8.07 4.78 10.94
C TYR A 144 8.60 3.41 11.25
N GLU A 145 7.89 2.68 12.11
CA GLU A 145 8.22 1.34 12.54
C GLU A 145 6.96 0.47 12.63
N ALA A 146 7.05 -0.76 12.18
CA ALA A 146 5.96 -1.75 12.25
C ALA A 146 4.58 -1.20 11.79
N ASN A 147 4.54 -0.42 10.71
CA ASN A 147 3.35 0.26 10.18
C ASN A 147 2.75 1.33 11.11
N VAL A 148 3.49 1.78 12.11
CA VAL A 148 3.11 2.87 13.01
C VAL A 148 3.96 4.09 12.70
N LEU A 149 3.30 5.23 12.51
CA LEU A 149 3.92 6.54 12.42
C LEU A 149 3.88 7.17 13.80
N THR A 150 5.03 7.48 14.37
CA THR A 150 5.15 8.21 15.64
C THR A 150 5.65 9.61 15.36
N PHE A 151 4.93 10.62 15.85
CA PHE A 151 5.23 12.01 15.55
C PHE A 151 5.88 12.72 16.74
N TYR A 152 6.83 13.57 16.44
CA TYR A 152 7.51 14.45 17.40
C TYR A 152 7.29 15.92 17.01
N PRO A 153 7.06 16.84 17.97
CA PRO A 153 7.12 16.66 19.42
C PRO A 153 5.85 16.02 20.00
N ALA A 154 5.93 15.53 21.23
CA ALA A 154 4.77 15.00 22.00
C ALA A 154 3.66 16.04 22.21
N THR A 155 3.97 17.32 22.07
CA THR A 155 3.01 18.44 22.19
C THR A 155 2.14 18.64 20.95
N LEU A 156 2.31 17.81 19.91
CA LEU A 156 1.43 17.85 18.74
C LEU A 156 -0.02 17.56 19.18
N PRO A 157 -1.01 18.33 18.71
CA PRO A 157 -2.38 18.10 19.14
C PRO A 157 -2.86 16.71 18.75
N VAL A 158 -3.44 16.00 19.72
CA VAL A 158 -4.12 14.73 19.48
C VAL A 158 -5.35 14.98 18.60
N GLY A 159 -5.63 14.09 17.66
CA GLY A 159 -6.67 14.29 16.66
C GLY A 159 -6.24 15.16 15.48
N ALA A 160 -4.95 15.49 15.39
CA ALA A 160 -4.43 16.17 14.21
C ALA A 160 -4.61 15.30 12.96
N ASN A 161 -5.05 15.93 11.88
CA ASN A 161 -5.21 15.25 10.61
C ASN A 161 -3.86 15.12 9.91
N ILE A 162 -3.55 13.90 9.50
CA ILE A 162 -2.35 13.57 8.76
C ILE A 162 -2.76 12.89 7.48
N ARG A 163 -2.30 13.41 6.36
CA ARG A 163 -2.46 12.79 5.06
C ARG A 163 -1.23 11.97 4.75
N VAL A 164 -1.43 10.70 4.48
CA VAL A 164 -0.36 9.76 4.15
C VAL A 164 -0.56 9.26 2.73
N ASN A 165 0.43 9.43 1.89
CA ASN A 165 0.50 8.86 0.56
C ASN A 165 1.38 7.61 0.63
N PHE A 166 0.90 6.50 0.14
CA PHE A 166 1.64 5.23 0.17
C PHE A 166 1.23 4.31 -0.98
N LEU A 167 2.07 3.34 -1.25
CA LEU A 167 1.73 2.20 -2.11
C LEU A 167 1.16 1.09 -1.24
N ALA A 168 -0.03 0.63 -1.59
CA ALA A 168 -0.67 -0.48 -0.91
C ALA A 168 -0.34 -1.81 -1.60
N TYR A 169 -0.28 -2.88 -0.82
CA TYR A 169 -0.32 -4.22 -1.40
C TYR A 169 -1.66 -4.45 -2.11
N PRO A 170 -1.69 -5.24 -3.19
CA PRO A 170 -2.93 -5.64 -3.81
C PRO A 170 -3.81 -6.39 -2.80
N VAL A 171 -5.11 -6.20 -2.91
CA VAL A 171 -6.08 -6.96 -2.10
C VAL A 171 -6.24 -8.34 -2.73
N ASP A 172 -6.10 -9.39 -1.92
CA ASP A 172 -6.23 -10.75 -2.40
C ASP A 172 -7.58 -10.98 -3.09
N PRO A 173 -7.60 -11.58 -4.27
CA PRO A 173 -8.85 -11.93 -4.94
C PRO A 173 -9.54 -13.05 -4.17
N ILE A 174 -10.77 -12.82 -3.76
CA ILE A 174 -11.60 -13.80 -3.06
C ILE A 174 -12.77 -14.16 -3.94
N TRP A 175 -12.82 -15.43 -4.33
CA TRP A 175 -13.99 -15.99 -4.95
C TRP A 175 -14.87 -16.60 -3.86
N GLY A 176 -16.04 -15.95 -3.60
CA GLY A 176 -16.98 -16.38 -2.58
C GLY A 176 -17.71 -17.65 -3.01
N PHE A 177 -17.83 -18.59 -2.10
CA PHE A 177 -18.58 -19.83 -2.30
C PHE A 177 -19.19 -20.29 -0.98
N ASP A 178 -20.32 -20.98 -1.06
CA ASP A 178 -20.94 -21.68 0.04
C ASP A 178 -20.87 -23.19 -0.22
N ILE A 179 -20.68 -23.96 0.85
CA ILE A 179 -20.69 -25.41 0.77
C ILE A 179 -22.10 -25.89 1.13
N GLN A 180 -22.78 -26.54 0.19
CA GLN A 180 -24.08 -27.11 0.45
C GLN A 180 -23.97 -28.24 1.47
N ALA A 181 -24.63 -28.07 2.63
CA ALA A 181 -24.46 -28.91 3.81
C ALA A 181 -24.72 -30.40 3.59
N ASN A 182 -25.60 -30.75 2.61
CA ASN A 182 -26.01 -32.13 2.37
C ASN A 182 -25.33 -32.82 1.17
N LEU A 183 -24.73 -32.08 0.28
CA LEU A 183 -24.17 -32.62 -0.97
C LEU A 183 -22.66 -32.33 -1.14
N GLY A 184 -22.06 -31.50 -0.30
CA GLY A 184 -20.66 -31.10 -0.41
C GLY A 184 -20.32 -30.31 -1.67
N ASN A 185 -21.32 -29.87 -2.45
CA ASN A 185 -21.13 -29.10 -3.65
C ASN A 185 -20.92 -27.61 -3.32
N TYR A 186 -20.04 -26.95 -4.10
CA TYR A 186 -19.83 -25.50 -4.00
C TYR A 186 -20.96 -24.76 -4.73
N ILE A 187 -21.60 -23.81 -4.05
CA ILE A 187 -22.59 -22.89 -4.62
C ILE A 187 -21.95 -21.50 -4.73
N TYR A 188 -22.09 -20.86 -5.88
CA TYR A 188 -21.47 -19.58 -6.23
C TYR A 188 -22.50 -18.47 -6.35
#